data_2c1b3337f1fc60a2eb43eca4bc08ba50
#
_entry.id   2c1b3337f1fc60a2eb43eca4bc08ba50
#
_cell.length_a   1.000
_cell.length_b   1.000
_cell.length_c   1.000
_cell.angle_alpha   90.00
_cell.angle_beta   90.00
_cell.angle_gamma   90.00
#
_symmetry.space_group_name_H-M   'P 1'
#
loop_
_entity.id
_entity.type
_entity.pdbx_description
1 polymer ?
#
loop_
_entity_poly.entity_id
_entity_poly.type
_entity_poly.pdbx_seq_one_letter_code
_entity_poly.pdbx_strand_id
1 'polypeptide(L)'
;QRQMCIRDRRGLWGIENLSLIPGKAGAAPVQNIGAYGCEAKDAIERVHMFCVENCKCMTLDAAHCCFGYRESIFKHDLRGRVVITAVDIRLSRTPQPRLGYGDVEREVEARGGTTLRNIREAICAIRRAKLPDPKVTGNAGSFFKNPVVDESVAQQLRASWPDMPLYPAALSGKAKLAAGWLIDKAGLKGCRSGRVGIHERQALVLVNLGGATGGEILDFARMVQARVHEKFGIEIDTEVNIL
;
A
#
# COMPACT_ATOMS: atom_id res chain seq x y z
N GLN A 1 5.70 14.81 3.42
CA GLN A 1 5.33 15.46 4.70
C GLN A 1 5.12 16.97 4.53
N ARG A 2 6.01 17.72 3.85
CA ARG A 2 5.88 19.17 3.66
C ARG A 2 4.56 19.56 2.96
N GLN A 3 4.17 18.84 1.92
CA GLN A 3 2.90 19.08 1.21
C GLN A 3 1.68 18.83 2.12
N MET A 4 1.72 17.80 2.97
CA MET A 4 0.66 17.53 3.94
C MET A 4 0.49 18.69 4.94
N CYS A 5 1.58 19.26 5.45
CA CYS A 5 1.51 20.41 6.35
C CYS A 5 0.92 21.66 5.69
N ILE A 6 1.25 21.94 4.42
CA ILE A 6 0.69 23.05 3.65
C ILE A 6 -0.81 22.86 3.44
N ARG A 7 -1.24 21.67 3.06
CA ARG A 7 -2.62 21.28 2.88
C ARG A 7 -3.43 21.49 4.17
N ASP A 8 -2.91 20.99 5.30
CA ASP A 8 -3.59 21.08 6.61
C ASP A 8 -3.82 22.55 7.01
N ARG A 9 -2.80 23.41 6.83
CA ARG A 9 -2.93 24.86 7.13
C ARG A 9 -3.97 25.57 6.25
N ARG A 10 -4.25 25.03 5.05
CA ARG A 10 -5.22 25.58 4.10
C ARG A 10 -6.60 24.93 4.21
N GLY A 11 -6.80 23.98 5.13
CA GLY A 11 -8.06 23.26 5.31
C GLY A 11 -8.48 22.42 4.09
N LEU A 12 -7.51 21.81 3.39
CA LEU A 12 -7.76 21.06 2.16
C LEU A 12 -7.79 19.55 2.43
N TRP A 13 -8.88 18.89 2.11
CA TRP A 13 -9.19 17.48 2.33
C TRP A 13 -8.92 16.63 1.08
N GLY A 14 -8.72 15.31 1.27
CA GLY A 14 -8.71 14.30 0.18
C GLY A 14 -7.55 13.32 0.19
N ILE A 15 -6.43 13.61 0.89
CA ILE A 15 -5.26 12.73 0.95
C ILE A 15 -4.74 12.49 2.37
N GLU A 16 -5.53 12.81 3.40
CA GLU A 16 -5.15 12.66 4.80
C GLU A 16 -4.79 11.22 5.18
N ASN A 17 -5.52 10.25 4.64
CA ASN A 17 -5.28 8.82 4.89
C ASN A 17 -3.96 8.31 4.28
N LEU A 18 -3.41 9.03 3.30
CA LEU A 18 -2.11 8.71 2.68
C LEU A 18 -0.92 9.32 3.44
N SER A 19 -1.15 9.84 4.66
CA SER A 19 -0.11 10.46 5.48
C SER A 19 0.99 9.48 5.87
N LEU A 20 2.24 9.99 5.94
CA LEU A 20 3.44 9.24 6.33
C LEU A 20 3.81 8.08 5.39
N ILE A 21 3.29 8.02 4.17
CA ILE A 21 3.79 7.08 3.16
C ILE A 21 5.15 7.60 2.66
N PRO A 22 6.23 6.80 2.73
CA PRO A 22 7.52 7.18 2.17
C PRO A 22 7.47 7.34 0.64
N GLY A 23 8.33 8.19 0.11
CA GLY A 23 8.46 8.40 -1.33
C GLY A 23 8.11 9.81 -1.78
N LYS A 24 8.30 10.06 -3.07
CA LYS A 24 8.00 11.33 -3.75
C LYS A 24 6.60 11.26 -4.38
N ALA A 25 5.98 12.41 -4.58
CA ALA A 25 4.66 12.52 -5.19
C ALA A 25 4.57 11.84 -6.58
N GLY A 26 5.65 11.96 -7.39
CA GLY A 26 5.72 11.30 -8.70
C GLY A 26 5.73 9.77 -8.66
N ALA A 27 6.02 9.15 -7.53
CA ALA A 27 5.93 7.69 -7.36
C ALA A 27 4.50 7.22 -7.03
N ALA A 28 3.64 8.13 -6.57
CA ALA A 28 2.28 7.78 -6.14
C ALA A 28 1.41 7.15 -7.25
N PRO A 29 1.39 7.67 -8.50
CA PRO A 29 0.59 7.09 -9.57
C PRO A 29 1.13 5.75 -10.08
N VAL A 30 2.43 5.45 -9.93
CA VAL A 30 3.03 4.23 -10.52
C VAL A 30 2.29 2.97 -10.08
N GLN A 31 2.04 2.83 -8.80
CA GLN A 31 1.31 1.68 -8.24
C GLN A 31 0.01 2.10 -7.55
N ASN A 32 -0.53 3.27 -7.90
CA ASN A 32 -1.74 3.78 -7.28
C ASN A 32 -1.69 3.59 -5.75
N ILE A 33 -0.72 4.25 -5.08
CA ILE A 33 -0.50 4.05 -3.64
C ILE A 33 -1.81 4.20 -2.87
N GLY A 34 -2.00 3.35 -1.86
CA GLY A 34 -3.22 3.38 -1.06
C GLY A 34 -2.98 2.92 0.37
N ALA A 35 -3.71 3.54 1.28
CA ALA A 35 -3.70 3.20 2.70
C ALA A 35 -5.01 3.65 3.35
N TYR A 36 -5.46 2.91 4.37
CA TYR A 36 -6.59 3.27 5.22
C TYR A 36 -7.86 3.65 4.44
N GLY A 37 -8.23 2.84 3.44
CA GLY A 37 -9.44 3.03 2.65
C GLY A 37 -9.36 4.13 1.57
N CYS A 38 -8.19 4.71 1.32
CA CYS A 38 -7.95 5.70 0.27
C CYS A 38 -6.88 5.23 -0.69
N GLU A 39 -7.03 5.56 -1.97
CA GLU A 39 -6.04 5.35 -3.01
C GLU A 39 -5.65 6.67 -3.66
N ALA A 40 -4.46 6.76 -4.25
CA ALA A 40 -3.98 7.98 -4.90
C ALA A 40 -4.89 8.41 -6.06
N LYS A 41 -5.46 7.46 -6.81
CA LYS A 41 -6.42 7.72 -7.90
C LYS A 41 -7.65 8.52 -7.45
N ASP A 42 -8.03 8.44 -6.18
CA ASP A 42 -9.20 9.15 -5.64
C ASP A 42 -8.98 10.68 -5.65
N ALA A 43 -7.71 11.10 -5.69
CA ALA A 43 -7.34 12.51 -5.66
C ALA A 43 -6.50 12.94 -6.89
N ILE A 44 -5.89 12.02 -7.63
CA ILE A 44 -5.12 12.36 -8.83
C ILE A 44 -6.08 12.82 -9.93
N GLU A 45 -5.78 13.97 -10.52
CA GLU A 45 -6.49 14.54 -11.67
C GLU A 45 -5.71 14.33 -12.97
N ARG A 46 -4.40 14.64 -12.94
CA ARG A 46 -3.50 14.49 -14.09
C ARG A 46 -2.11 14.05 -13.64
N VAL A 47 -1.43 13.36 -14.56
CA VAL A 47 -0.02 12.96 -14.38
C VAL A 47 0.78 13.55 -15.51
N HIS A 48 1.76 14.39 -15.19
CA HIS A 48 2.71 14.98 -16.13
C HIS A 48 3.95 14.11 -16.20
N MET A 49 4.43 13.87 -17.41
CA MET A 49 5.58 13.00 -17.64
C MET A 49 6.42 13.47 -18.82
N PHE A 50 7.66 13.04 -18.81
CA PHE A 50 8.58 13.17 -19.93
C PHE A 50 8.75 11.79 -20.59
N CYS A 51 8.47 11.68 -21.86
CA CYS A 51 8.69 10.47 -22.65
C CYS A 51 10.15 10.39 -23.07
N VAL A 52 10.82 9.30 -22.70
CA VAL A 52 12.27 9.12 -22.95
C VAL A 52 12.55 8.88 -24.42
N GLU A 53 11.67 8.17 -25.13
CA GLU A 53 11.86 7.79 -26.54
C GLU A 53 11.85 8.97 -27.49
N ASN A 54 10.91 9.90 -27.32
CA ASN A 54 10.72 11.02 -28.23
C ASN A 54 11.10 12.39 -27.62
N CYS A 55 11.61 12.40 -26.41
CA CYS A 55 12.02 13.60 -25.67
C CYS A 55 10.91 14.66 -25.55
N LYS A 56 9.65 14.24 -25.39
CA LYS A 56 8.49 15.15 -25.26
C LYS A 56 7.84 15.07 -23.89
N CYS A 57 7.37 16.24 -23.44
CA CYS A 57 6.48 16.28 -22.29
C CYS A 57 5.07 15.86 -22.70
N MET A 58 4.45 15.06 -21.87
CA MET A 58 3.10 14.53 -22.04
C MET A 58 2.30 14.69 -20.73
N THR A 59 0.99 14.73 -20.86
CA THR A 59 0.07 14.76 -19.71
C THR A 59 -1.05 13.75 -19.98
N LEU A 60 -1.31 12.90 -18.97
CA LEU A 60 -2.47 12.00 -18.99
C LEU A 60 -3.45 12.40 -17.90
N ASP A 61 -4.72 12.44 -18.23
CA ASP A 61 -5.79 12.51 -17.26
C ASP A 61 -5.89 11.19 -16.48
N ALA A 62 -6.36 11.26 -15.25
CA ALA A 62 -6.48 10.08 -14.37
C ALA A 62 -7.26 8.92 -15.02
N ALA A 63 -8.28 9.22 -15.83
CA ALA A 63 -9.06 8.22 -16.56
C ALA A 63 -8.23 7.36 -17.53
N HIS A 64 -7.14 7.91 -18.08
CA HIS A 64 -6.26 7.22 -19.00
C HIS A 64 -5.06 6.55 -18.30
N CYS A 65 -4.90 6.73 -16.99
CA CYS A 65 -3.82 6.12 -16.22
C CYS A 65 -4.07 4.64 -15.87
N CYS A 66 -5.21 4.06 -16.24
CA CYS A 66 -5.59 2.66 -16.00
C CYS A 66 -5.37 2.24 -14.53
N PHE A 67 -5.76 3.10 -13.58
CA PHE A 67 -5.57 2.84 -12.17
C PHE A 67 -6.40 1.65 -11.69
N GLY A 68 -5.74 0.66 -11.11
CA GLY A 68 -6.31 -0.47 -10.41
C GLY A 68 -5.73 -0.64 -9.01
N TYR A 69 -6.04 -1.75 -8.35
CA TYR A 69 -5.46 -2.08 -7.05
C TYR A 69 -3.95 -2.37 -7.19
N ARG A 70 -3.12 -1.43 -6.74
CA ARG A 70 -1.65 -1.44 -6.90
C ARG A 70 -1.21 -1.52 -8.36
N GLU A 71 -2.02 -1.00 -9.28
CA GLU A 71 -1.81 -1.06 -10.72
C GLU A 71 -2.04 0.29 -11.40
N SER A 72 -1.31 0.49 -12.51
CA SER A 72 -1.48 1.61 -13.43
C SER A 72 -0.78 1.31 -14.75
N ILE A 73 -1.04 2.12 -15.77
CA ILE A 73 -0.35 2.07 -17.08
C ILE A 73 1.18 2.22 -16.94
N PHE A 74 1.66 2.88 -15.88
CA PHE A 74 3.09 3.10 -15.61
C PHE A 74 3.83 1.82 -15.19
N LYS A 75 3.12 0.76 -14.83
CA LYS A 75 3.68 -0.58 -14.57
C LYS A 75 3.67 -1.49 -15.78
N HIS A 76 2.96 -1.12 -16.84
CA HIS A 76 2.75 -1.89 -18.07
C HIS A 76 3.27 -1.10 -19.28
N ASP A 77 2.40 -0.52 -20.09
CA ASP A 77 2.73 0.07 -21.40
C ASP A 77 3.73 1.23 -21.32
N LEU A 78 3.75 1.98 -20.22
CA LEU A 78 4.67 3.09 -20.02
C LEU A 78 5.85 2.76 -19.10
N ARG A 79 6.01 1.49 -18.70
CA ARG A 79 7.12 1.06 -17.85
C ARG A 79 8.47 1.30 -18.53
N GLY A 80 9.33 2.07 -17.86
CA GLY A 80 10.67 2.41 -18.36
C GLY A 80 10.68 3.42 -19.52
N ARG A 81 9.51 3.82 -20.05
CA ARG A 81 9.40 4.71 -21.21
C ARG A 81 9.16 6.17 -20.80
N VAL A 82 8.74 6.41 -19.56
CA VAL A 82 8.42 7.76 -19.08
C VAL A 82 9.04 8.03 -17.73
N VAL A 83 9.32 9.32 -17.47
CA VAL A 83 9.69 9.85 -16.16
C VAL A 83 8.56 10.76 -15.69
N ILE A 84 7.89 10.42 -14.59
CA ILE A 84 6.83 11.27 -14.03
C ILE A 84 7.46 12.49 -13.38
N THR A 85 7.08 13.68 -13.87
CA THR A 85 7.64 14.96 -13.45
C THR A 85 6.76 15.71 -12.46
N ALA A 86 5.43 15.59 -12.59
CA ALA A 86 4.46 16.19 -11.67
C ALA A 86 3.15 15.41 -11.63
N VAL A 87 2.36 15.65 -10.57
CA VAL A 87 1.03 15.07 -10.38
C VAL A 87 0.09 16.17 -9.90
N ASP A 88 -0.99 16.38 -10.63
CA ASP A 88 -2.08 17.27 -10.21
C ASP A 88 -3.01 16.50 -9.27
N ILE A 89 -3.21 17.06 -8.07
CA ILE A 89 -4.04 16.46 -7.03
C ILE A 89 -5.22 17.39 -6.76
N ARG A 90 -6.43 16.87 -6.93
CA ARG A 90 -7.68 17.56 -6.59
C ARG A 90 -7.93 17.42 -5.10
N LEU A 91 -8.07 18.54 -4.43
CA LEU A 91 -8.39 18.62 -3.01
C LEU A 91 -9.72 19.39 -2.80
N SER A 92 -10.42 19.08 -1.71
CA SER A 92 -11.71 19.69 -1.37
C SER A 92 -11.57 20.61 -0.15
N ARG A 93 -12.36 21.68 -0.14
CA ARG A 93 -12.60 22.50 1.07
C ARG A 93 -13.71 21.90 1.94
N THR A 94 -14.56 21.07 1.36
CA THR A 94 -15.61 20.36 2.08
C THR A 94 -15.04 19.09 2.68
N PRO A 95 -15.22 18.85 4.00
CA PRO A 95 -14.78 17.64 4.66
C PRO A 95 -15.43 16.39 4.04
N GLN A 96 -14.62 15.38 3.74
CA GLN A 96 -15.06 14.06 3.30
C GLN A 96 -14.21 12.99 4.00
N PRO A 97 -14.29 12.87 5.33
CA PRO A 97 -13.45 11.97 6.10
C PRO A 97 -13.75 10.51 5.80
N ARG A 98 -12.72 9.70 5.64
CA ARG A 98 -12.81 8.23 5.49
C ARG A 98 -12.22 7.57 6.72
N LEU A 99 -13.07 7.22 7.69
CA LEU A 99 -12.65 6.73 9.02
C LEU A 99 -12.83 5.22 9.18
N GLY A 100 -13.69 4.59 8.38
CA GLY A 100 -14.13 3.20 8.54
C GLY A 100 -13.07 2.11 8.30
N TYR A 101 -11.77 2.41 8.30
CA TYR A 101 -10.73 1.42 8.11
C TYR A 101 -9.95 1.13 9.41
N GLY A 102 -10.12 -0.08 9.94
CA GLY A 102 -9.41 -0.52 11.14
C GLY A 102 -9.63 0.40 12.34
N ASP A 103 -8.56 0.81 13.00
CA ASP A 103 -8.60 1.62 14.22
C ASP A 103 -8.65 3.13 13.99
N VAL A 104 -8.84 3.59 12.74
CA VAL A 104 -8.73 5.03 12.40
C VAL A 104 -9.74 5.85 13.15
N GLU A 105 -11.01 5.44 13.15
CA GLU A 105 -12.10 6.17 13.82
C GLU A 105 -11.85 6.33 15.33
N ARG A 106 -11.55 5.23 16.00
CA ARG A 106 -11.22 5.22 17.43
C ARG A 106 -10.05 6.15 17.76
N GLU A 107 -9.01 6.13 16.95
CA GLU A 107 -7.82 6.96 17.13
C GLU A 107 -8.10 8.45 16.86
N VAL A 108 -9.03 8.77 15.97
CA VAL A 108 -9.48 10.14 15.70
C VAL A 108 -10.33 10.66 16.84
N GLU A 109 -11.26 9.86 17.34
CA GLU A 109 -12.11 10.21 18.50
C GLU A 109 -11.27 10.48 19.75
N ALA A 110 -10.28 9.63 20.02
CA ALA A 110 -9.33 9.80 21.14
C ALA A 110 -8.52 11.13 21.05
N ARG A 111 -8.51 11.80 19.87
CA ARG A 111 -7.85 13.10 19.66
C ARG A 111 -8.82 14.28 19.66
N GLY A 112 -10.06 14.07 20.06
CA GLY A 112 -11.06 15.15 20.17
C GLY A 112 -11.89 15.34 18.90
N GLY A 113 -12.06 14.29 18.09
CA GLY A 113 -13.01 14.27 16.98
C GLY A 113 -12.43 14.53 15.60
N THR A 114 -13.31 14.57 14.61
CA THR A 114 -13.00 14.56 13.19
C THR A 114 -12.53 15.92 12.69
N THR A 115 -11.23 16.16 12.75
CA THR A 115 -10.55 17.26 12.07
C THR A 115 -9.49 16.73 11.13
N LEU A 116 -9.13 17.51 10.12
CA LEU A 116 -8.08 17.18 9.16
C LEU A 116 -6.75 16.85 9.86
N ARG A 117 -6.43 17.62 10.90
CA ARG A 117 -5.23 17.42 11.73
C ARG A 117 -5.31 16.12 12.52
N ASN A 118 -6.45 15.88 13.20
CA ASN A 118 -6.61 14.68 14.03
C ASN A 118 -6.55 13.40 13.19
N ILE A 119 -7.17 13.38 11.99
CA ILE A 119 -7.08 12.24 11.07
C ILE A 119 -5.61 12.00 10.67
N ARG A 120 -4.90 13.04 10.23
CA ARG A 120 -3.47 12.90 9.89
C ARG A 120 -2.64 12.38 11.05
N GLU A 121 -2.84 12.93 12.25
CA GLU A 121 -2.09 12.53 13.44
C GLU A 121 -2.43 11.09 13.86
N ALA A 122 -3.71 10.69 13.78
CA ALA A 122 -4.15 9.32 14.02
C ALA A 122 -3.48 8.34 13.03
N ILE A 123 -3.55 8.62 11.73
CA ILE A 123 -2.88 7.80 10.71
C ILE A 123 -1.37 7.71 10.97
N CYS A 124 -0.72 8.82 11.26
CA CYS A 124 0.71 8.82 11.58
C CYS A 124 1.04 7.99 12.83
N ALA A 125 0.21 8.06 13.87
CA ALA A 125 0.39 7.27 15.09
C ALA A 125 0.21 5.77 14.83
N ILE A 126 -0.87 5.38 14.15
CA ILE A 126 -1.12 4.00 13.76
C ILE A 126 0.05 3.44 12.93
N ARG A 127 0.53 4.20 11.95
CA ARG A 127 1.66 3.77 11.11
C ARG A 127 2.94 3.59 11.90
N ARG A 128 3.30 4.54 12.78
CA ARG A 128 4.51 4.42 13.62
C ARG A 128 4.42 3.25 14.60
N ALA A 129 3.23 2.93 15.09
CA ALA A 129 3.03 1.78 15.97
C ALA A 129 3.18 0.43 15.24
N LYS A 130 2.75 0.36 13.97
CA LYS A 130 2.71 -0.89 13.20
C LYS A 130 3.93 -1.11 12.30
N LEU A 131 4.52 -0.05 11.74
CA LEU A 131 5.56 -0.15 10.72
C LEU A 131 6.94 0.26 11.28
N PRO A 132 8.01 -0.47 10.93
CA PRO A 132 9.36 -0.06 11.28
C PRO A 132 9.76 1.22 10.51
N ASP A 133 10.52 2.09 11.18
CA ASP A 133 11.14 3.24 10.48
C ASP A 133 12.24 2.72 9.52
N PRO A 134 12.14 2.97 8.21
CA PRO A 134 13.12 2.50 7.25
C PRO A 134 14.52 3.11 7.43
N LYS A 135 14.63 4.19 8.21
CA LYS A 135 15.94 4.76 8.60
C LYS A 135 16.63 3.96 9.70
N VAL A 136 15.86 3.20 10.49
CA VAL A 136 16.38 2.36 11.60
C VAL A 136 16.50 0.91 11.15
N THR A 137 15.47 0.40 10.49
CA THR A 137 15.45 -0.97 9.98
C THR A 137 15.05 -0.94 8.52
N GLY A 138 15.97 -1.32 7.63
CA GLY A 138 15.75 -1.32 6.18
C GLY A 138 14.51 -2.13 5.81
N ASN A 139 13.58 -1.52 5.10
CA ASN A 139 12.38 -2.18 4.59
C ASN A 139 11.77 -1.37 3.44
N ALA A 140 10.91 -2.00 2.66
CA ALA A 140 10.19 -1.37 1.54
C ALA A 140 8.67 -1.20 1.83
N GLY A 141 8.26 -1.24 3.10
CA GLY A 141 6.86 -1.28 3.48
C GLY A 141 6.26 -2.67 3.30
N SER A 142 4.97 -2.76 2.92
CA SER A 142 4.36 -4.05 2.59
C SER A 142 5.06 -4.65 1.39
N PHE A 143 5.60 -5.86 1.56
CA PHE A 143 6.33 -6.54 0.49
C PHE A 143 5.41 -7.33 -0.45
N PHE A 144 4.28 -7.79 0.07
CA PHE A 144 3.31 -8.58 -0.67
C PHE A 144 1.98 -7.83 -0.82
N LYS A 145 1.30 -8.07 -1.97
CA LYS A 145 -0.07 -7.61 -2.20
C LYS A 145 -1.06 -8.50 -1.45
N ASN A 146 -2.20 -7.94 -1.14
CA ASN A 146 -3.36 -8.75 -0.77
C ASN A 146 -3.87 -9.49 -2.01
N PRO A 147 -3.92 -10.83 -2.03
CA PRO A 147 -4.36 -11.59 -3.20
C PRO A 147 -5.86 -11.37 -3.45
N VAL A 148 -6.22 -11.28 -4.73
CA VAL A 148 -7.61 -11.20 -5.18
C VAL A 148 -7.97 -12.55 -5.81
N VAL A 149 -8.92 -13.24 -5.21
CA VAL A 149 -9.34 -14.59 -5.61
C VAL A 149 -10.82 -14.62 -5.97
N ASP A 150 -11.30 -15.73 -6.56
CA ASP A 150 -12.70 -15.96 -6.74
C ASP A 150 -13.42 -16.04 -5.38
N GLU A 151 -14.63 -15.51 -5.32
CA GLU A 151 -15.39 -15.48 -4.06
C GLU A 151 -15.66 -16.90 -3.52
N SER A 152 -15.84 -17.89 -4.39
CA SER A 152 -15.96 -19.30 -4.03
C SER A 152 -14.72 -19.81 -3.27
N VAL A 153 -13.53 -19.47 -3.74
CA VAL A 153 -12.26 -19.82 -3.07
C VAL A 153 -12.16 -19.14 -1.70
N ALA A 154 -12.53 -17.86 -1.63
CA ALA A 154 -12.53 -17.11 -0.37
C ALA A 154 -13.51 -17.73 0.66
N GLN A 155 -14.69 -18.15 0.22
CA GLN A 155 -15.69 -18.80 1.09
C GLN A 155 -15.23 -20.18 1.56
N GLN A 156 -14.63 -21.00 0.70
CA GLN A 156 -14.03 -22.28 1.10
C GLN A 156 -12.96 -22.11 2.15
N LEU A 157 -12.05 -21.14 1.97
CA LEU A 157 -11.04 -20.83 2.97
C LEU A 157 -11.65 -20.36 4.28
N ARG A 158 -12.69 -19.52 4.22
CA ARG A 158 -13.36 -19.01 5.41
C ARG A 158 -14.12 -20.09 6.17
N ALA A 159 -14.61 -21.12 5.50
CA ALA A 159 -15.21 -22.29 6.16
C ALA A 159 -14.17 -23.03 7.04
N SER A 160 -12.92 -23.12 6.58
CA SER A 160 -11.81 -23.72 7.34
C SER A 160 -11.16 -22.74 8.34
N TRP A 161 -11.25 -21.44 8.07
CA TRP A 161 -10.64 -20.38 8.86
C TRP A 161 -11.64 -19.23 9.09
N PRO A 162 -12.60 -19.37 10.03
CA PRO A 162 -13.68 -18.41 10.24
C PRO A 162 -13.22 -16.99 10.63
N ASP A 163 -12.02 -16.86 11.23
CA ASP A 163 -11.41 -15.61 11.63
C ASP A 163 -10.64 -14.90 10.50
N MET A 164 -10.62 -15.47 9.28
CA MET A 164 -9.92 -14.87 8.15
C MET A 164 -10.62 -13.59 7.68
N PRO A 165 -9.90 -12.43 7.66
CA PRO A 165 -10.45 -11.19 7.15
C PRO A 165 -10.66 -11.24 5.63
N LEU A 166 -11.85 -10.87 5.18
CA LEU A 166 -12.18 -10.69 3.78
C LEU A 166 -12.48 -9.22 3.50
N TYR A 167 -12.01 -8.73 2.37
CA TYR A 167 -12.28 -7.37 1.92
C TYR A 167 -12.93 -7.39 0.53
N PRO A 168 -13.78 -6.42 0.22
CA PRO A 168 -14.36 -6.30 -1.11
C PRO A 168 -13.26 -6.10 -2.15
N ALA A 169 -13.40 -6.76 -3.29
CA ALA A 169 -12.59 -6.50 -4.48
C ALA A 169 -13.34 -5.55 -5.42
N ALA A 170 -12.60 -4.85 -6.30
CA ALA A 170 -13.20 -3.97 -7.30
C ALA A 170 -13.96 -4.73 -8.39
N LEU A 171 -13.61 -5.99 -8.59
CA LEU A 171 -14.26 -6.87 -9.59
C LEU A 171 -15.37 -7.68 -8.94
N SER A 172 -16.53 -7.75 -9.60
CA SER A 172 -17.66 -8.60 -9.18
C SER A 172 -17.24 -10.08 -9.14
N GLY A 173 -17.74 -10.84 -8.16
CA GLY A 173 -17.41 -12.26 -7.99
C GLY A 173 -15.99 -12.53 -7.47
N LYS A 174 -15.26 -11.50 -7.06
CA LYS A 174 -13.93 -11.61 -6.47
C LYS A 174 -13.93 -11.10 -5.04
N ALA A 175 -13.04 -11.67 -4.21
CA ALA A 175 -12.76 -11.23 -2.86
C ALA A 175 -11.26 -11.00 -2.68
N LYS A 176 -10.89 -10.09 -1.80
CA LYS A 176 -9.51 -9.81 -1.47
C LYS A 176 -9.19 -10.37 -0.09
N LEU A 177 -8.18 -11.25 -0.02
CA LEU A 177 -7.71 -11.86 1.21
C LEU A 177 -6.66 -10.98 1.90
N ALA A 178 -6.54 -11.10 3.21
CA ALA A 178 -5.50 -10.41 3.99
C ALA A 178 -4.17 -11.19 3.92
N ALA A 179 -3.25 -10.81 3.03
CA ALA A 179 -1.93 -11.46 2.94
C ALA A 179 -1.16 -11.46 4.27
N GLY A 180 -1.28 -10.38 5.05
CA GLY A 180 -0.67 -10.32 6.38
C GLY A 180 -1.22 -11.38 7.35
N TRP A 181 -2.52 -11.69 7.27
CA TRP A 181 -3.14 -12.75 8.04
C TRP A 181 -2.66 -14.14 7.57
N LEU A 182 -2.59 -14.36 6.25
CA LEU A 182 -2.09 -15.62 5.68
C LEU A 182 -0.65 -15.90 6.13
N ILE A 183 0.22 -14.90 6.07
CA ILE A 183 1.62 -15.00 6.52
C ILE A 183 1.72 -15.25 8.03
N ASP A 184 0.91 -14.56 8.84
CA ASP A 184 0.85 -14.76 10.29
C ASP A 184 0.38 -16.18 10.63
N LYS A 185 -0.71 -16.64 10.02
CA LYS A 185 -1.25 -17.99 10.21
C LYS A 185 -0.34 -19.10 9.64
N ALA A 186 0.52 -18.78 8.66
CA ALA A 186 1.58 -19.67 8.22
C ALA A 186 2.72 -19.81 9.25
N GLY A 187 2.66 -19.06 10.36
CA GLY A 187 3.67 -19.10 11.43
C GLY A 187 4.94 -18.31 11.11
N LEU A 188 4.86 -17.38 10.13
CA LEU A 188 6.03 -16.68 9.62
C LEU A 188 6.23 -15.28 10.21
N LYS A 189 5.25 -14.73 10.91
CA LYS A 189 5.36 -13.42 11.56
C LYS A 189 6.50 -13.41 12.58
N GLY A 190 7.41 -12.47 12.46
CA GLY A 190 8.61 -12.39 13.31
C GLY A 190 9.71 -13.41 12.97
N CYS A 191 9.50 -14.29 11.99
CA CYS A 191 10.49 -15.27 11.58
C CYS A 191 11.70 -14.57 10.94
N ARG A 192 12.89 -15.16 11.11
CA ARG A 192 14.17 -14.65 10.62
C ARG A 192 14.94 -15.77 9.94
N SER A 193 15.66 -15.42 8.89
CA SER A 193 16.66 -16.30 8.24
C SER A 193 17.86 -15.46 7.84
N GLY A 194 19.00 -15.70 8.49
CA GLY A 194 20.21 -14.91 8.29
C GLY A 194 19.98 -13.42 8.56
N ARG A 195 20.13 -12.59 7.54
CA ARG A 195 20.03 -11.12 7.60
C ARG A 195 18.66 -10.57 7.22
N VAL A 196 17.69 -11.45 6.93
CA VAL A 196 16.33 -11.06 6.52
C VAL A 196 15.32 -11.61 7.50
N GLY A 197 14.22 -10.91 7.70
CA GLY A 197 13.12 -11.39 8.54
C GLY A 197 11.79 -10.75 8.19
N ILE A 198 10.75 -11.22 8.87
CA ILE A 198 9.42 -10.57 8.87
C ILE A 198 9.28 -9.77 10.15
N HIS A 199 8.79 -8.54 10.02
CA HIS A 199 8.59 -7.67 11.18
C HIS A 199 7.56 -8.24 12.15
N GLU A 200 7.87 -8.18 13.46
CA GLU A 200 7.08 -8.82 14.52
C GLU A 200 5.65 -8.25 14.66
N ARG A 201 5.44 -6.98 14.31
CA ARG A 201 4.13 -6.32 14.42
C ARG A 201 3.37 -6.24 13.09
N GLN A 202 4.04 -6.48 11.96
CA GLN A 202 3.42 -6.40 10.63
C GLN A 202 3.97 -7.47 9.70
N ALA A 203 3.19 -8.53 9.51
CA ALA A 203 3.60 -9.71 8.74
C ALA A 203 3.84 -9.43 7.24
N LEU A 204 3.33 -8.33 6.70
CA LEU A 204 3.59 -7.92 5.31
C LEU A 204 4.96 -7.29 5.09
N VAL A 205 5.67 -6.91 6.17
CA VAL A 205 6.92 -6.15 6.05
C VAL A 205 8.11 -7.06 6.20
N LEU A 206 8.85 -7.25 5.12
CA LEU A 206 10.17 -7.84 5.15
C LEU A 206 11.19 -6.79 5.63
N VAL A 207 12.07 -7.19 6.54
CA VAL A 207 13.09 -6.33 7.13
C VAL A 207 14.49 -6.84 6.81
N ASN A 208 15.36 -5.90 6.45
CA ASN A 208 16.80 -6.10 6.37
C ASN A 208 17.39 -5.86 7.77
N LEU A 209 17.87 -6.91 8.41
CA LEU A 209 18.44 -6.87 9.76
C LEU A 209 19.89 -6.35 9.78
N GLY A 210 20.42 -6.01 8.61
CA GLY A 210 21.74 -5.43 8.43
C GLY A 210 22.57 -6.20 7.38
N GLY A 211 22.93 -5.51 6.28
CA GLY A 211 23.82 -6.04 5.25
C GLY A 211 23.23 -7.15 4.37
N ALA A 212 21.92 -7.39 4.38
CA ALA A 212 21.30 -8.32 3.44
C ALA A 212 21.35 -7.77 2.01
N THR A 213 21.66 -8.66 1.07
CA THR A 213 21.60 -8.37 -0.37
C THR A 213 20.17 -8.46 -0.90
N GLY A 214 19.91 -7.87 -2.08
CA GLY A 214 18.61 -8.01 -2.77
C GLY A 214 18.26 -9.47 -3.06
N GLY A 215 19.26 -10.30 -3.41
CA GLY A 215 19.08 -11.74 -3.61
C GLY A 215 18.58 -12.46 -2.36
N GLU A 216 19.20 -12.23 -1.20
CA GLU A 216 18.78 -12.82 0.08
C GLU A 216 17.34 -12.42 0.45
N ILE A 217 16.95 -11.17 0.16
CA ILE A 217 15.56 -10.70 0.39
C ILE A 217 14.60 -11.42 -0.54
N LEU A 218 14.94 -11.60 -1.81
CA LEU A 218 14.09 -12.29 -2.78
C LEU A 218 13.95 -13.78 -2.47
N ASP A 219 15.03 -14.46 -2.07
CA ASP A 219 14.98 -15.86 -1.70
C ASP A 219 14.11 -16.07 -0.45
N PHE A 220 14.23 -15.16 0.51
CA PHE A 220 13.35 -15.16 1.67
C PHE A 220 11.88 -14.90 1.31
N ALA A 221 11.62 -13.97 0.38
CA ALA A 221 10.27 -13.72 -0.12
C ALA A 221 9.67 -14.95 -0.82
N ARG A 222 10.45 -15.65 -1.64
CA ARG A 222 10.03 -16.93 -2.27
C ARG A 222 9.70 -18.00 -1.24
N MET A 223 10.49 -18.11 -0.19
CA MET A 223 10.18 -19.02 0.93
C MET A 223 8.85 -18.68 1.59
N VAL A 224 8.56 -17.39 1.82
CA VAL A 224 7.27 -16.94 2.38
C VAL A 224 6.11 -17.29 1.44
N GLN A 225 6.26 -17.04 0.13
CA GLN A 225 5.27 -17.40 -0.88
C GLN A 225 4.99 -18.91 -0.90
N ALA A 226 6.03 -19.73 -0.91
CA ALA A 226 5.92 -21.19 -0.90
C ALA A 226 5.19 -21.70 0.35
N ARG A 227 5.48 -21.16 1.51
CA ARG A 227 4.83 -21.55 2.78
C ARG A 227 3.36 -21.15 2.85
N VAL A 228 3.01 -19.97 2.32
CA VAL A 228 1.60 -19.56 2.21
C VAL A 228 0.86 -20.45 1.22
N HIS A 229 1.46 -20.73 0.06
CA HIS A 229 0.88 -21.63 -0.93
C HIS A 229 0.69 -23.06 -0.38
N GLU A 230 1.69 -23.63 0.26
CA GLU A 230 1.63 -24.96 0.90
C GLU A 230 0.47 -25.09 1.87
N LYS A 231 0.23 -24.03 2.68
CA LYS A 231 -0.79 -24.08 3.73
C LYS A 231 -2.20 -23.75 3.26
N PHE A 232 -2.35 -22.83 2.31
CA PHE A 232 -3.66 -22.28 1.93
C PHE A 232 -4.02 -22.49 0.46
N GLY A 233 -3.09 -22.97 -0.39
CA GLY A 233 -3.27 -23.04 -1.83
C GLY A 233 -3.36 -21.66 -2.51
N ILE A 234 -2.90 -20.59 -1.83
CA ILE A 234 -3.01 -19.22 -2.30
C ILE A 234 -1.63 -18.67 -2.67
N GLU A 235 -1.54 -18.10 -3.85
CA GLU A 235 -0.37 -17.34 -4.27
C GLU A 235 -0.45 -15.89 -3.79
N ILE A 236 0.66 -15.35 -3.30
CA ILE A 236 0.80 -13.95 -2.91
C ILE A 236 1.88 -13.29 -3.76
N ASP A 237 1.50 -12.24 -4.49
CA ASP A 237 2.42 -11.48 -5.33
C ASP A 237 3.21 -10.45 -4.54
N THR A 238 4.38 -10.08 -5.05
CA THR A 238 5.14 -8.95 -4.51
C THR A 238 4.46 -7.62 -4.87
N GLU A 239 4.39 -6.69 -3.91
CA GLU A 239 3.98 -5.30 -4.14
C GLU A 239 5.18 -4.45 -4.58
N VAL A 240 6.36 -4.77 -4.10
CA VAL A 240 7.61 -4.06 -4.44
C VAL A 240 8.01 -4.31 -5.89
N ASN A 241 8.57 -3.28 -6.53
CA ASN A 241 9.16 -3.43 -7.85
C ASN A 241 10.57 -4.02 -7.69
N ILE A 242 10.83 -5.12 -8.39
CA ILE A 242 12.14 -5.76 -8.47
C ILE A 242 12.82 -5.21 -9.73
N LEU A 243 14.01 -4.64 -9.55
CA LEU A 243 14.82 -4.02 -10.60
C LEU A 243 15.96 -4.94 -11.00
#